data_ce3015cb89de0c424c8d13c0d0fdbc06
#
_entry.id   ce3015cb89de0c424c8d13c0d0fdbc06
#
_cell.length_a   1.000
_cell.length_b   1.000
_cell.length_c   1.000
_cell.angle_alpha   90.00
_cell.angle_beta   90.00
_cell.angle_gamma   90.00
#
_symmetry.space_group_name_H-M   'P 1'
#
loop_
_entity.id
_entity.type
_entity.pdbx_description
1 polymer ?
#
loop_
_entity_poly.entity_id
_entity_poly.type
_entity_poly.pdbx_seq_one_letter_code
_entity_poly.pdbx_strand_id
1 'polypeptide(L)'
;EILKIIEKFLKIHIKNQINSGAEIIQIFDSWAGLLDSKDLDKYIYNPTFSLVEFTKTLDVPVICFPRGIKDYKKYCDIIQPDVICIDYEIDPAQIVKDIKIPVQGGMNPQILLTDKENLKKEAKRYLDIFKDHPYIFNLGHGVLPETNPSMMEYLVKIVKDY
;
A
#
# COMPACT_ATOMS: atom_id res chain seq x y z
N GLU A 1 19.13 -17.46 -8.81
CA GLU A 1 19.58 -18.09 -7.55
C GLU A 1 19.38 -17.16 -6.34
N ILE A 2 19.88 -15.92 -6.39
CA ILE A 2 19.76 -14.94 -5.27
C ILE A 2 18.30 -14.70 -4.85
N LEU A 3 17.36 -14.47 -5.79
CA LEU A 3 15.95 -14.25 -5.48
C LEU A 3 15.33 -15.40 -4.69
N LYS A 4 15.68 -16.65 -4.99
CA LYS A 4 15.18 -17.82 -4.24
C LYS A 4 15.70 -17.84 -2.80
N ILE A 5 16.92 -17.37 -2.58
CA ILE A 5 17.49 -17.26 -1.23
C ILE A 5 16.76 -16.17 -0.46
N ILE A 6 16.58 -14.98 -1.05
CA ILE A 6 15.84 -13.88 -0.45
C ILE A 6 14.39 -14.31 -0.11
N GLU A 7 13.70 -14.92 -1.05
CA GLU A 7 12.34 -15.44 -0.86
C GLU A 7 12.24 -16.40 0.32
N LYS A 8 13.19 -17.35 0.43
CA LYS A 8 13.26 -18.30 1.55
C LYS A 8 13.35 -17.56 2.89
N PHE A 9 14.23 -16.57 3.01
CA PHE A 9 14.39 -15.81 4.26
C PHE A 9 13.20 -14.91 4.55
N LEU A 10 12.59 -14.31 3.53
CA LEU A 10 11.36 -13.52 3.71
C LEU A 10 10.21 -14.38 4.22
N LYS A 11 10.02 -15.61 3.73
CA LYS A 11 9.03 -16.55 4.26
C LYS A 11 9.27 -16.90 5.72
N ILE A 12 10.53 -17.11 6.12
CA ILE A 12 10.88 -17.33 7.52
C ILE A 12 10.56 -16.08 8.36
N HIS A 13 10.90 -14.89 7.85
CA HIS A 13 10.63 -13.63 8.53
C HIS A 13 9.14 -13.38 8.72
N ILE A 14 8.32 -13.58 7.68
CA ILE A 14 6.85 -13.49 7.75
C ILE A 14 6.31 -14.43 8.83
N LYS A 15 6.72 -15.71 8.81
CA LYS A 15 6.29 -16.68 9.82
C LYS A 15 6.66 -16.25 11.24
N ASN A 16 7.86 -15.70 11.43
CA ASN A 16 8.29 -15.23 12.74
C ASN A 16 7.48 -14.01 13.23
N GLN A 17 7.13 -13.08 12.33
CA GLN A 17 6.25 -11.95 12.67
C GLN A 17 4.86 -12.44 13.11
N ILE A 18 4.26 -13.37 12.37
CA ILE A 18 2.97 -13.95 12.71
C ILE A 18 3.03 -14.71 14.05
N ASN A 19 4.04 -15.52 14.27
CA ASN A 19 4.26 -16.23 15.54
C ASN A 19 4.47 -15.27 16.72
N SER A 20 4.91 -14.04 16.45
CA SER A 20 5.08 -12.97 17.45
C SER A 20 3.85 -12.09 17.62
N GLY A 21 2.72 -12.44 16.96
CA GLY A 21 1.43 -11.77 17.13
C GLY A 21 1.06 -10.77 16.04
N ALA A 22 1.72 -10.79 14.88
CA ALA A 22 1.27 -9.98 13.75
C ALA A 22 -0.03 -10.58 13.16
N GLU A 23 -1.07 -9.76 13.07
CA GLU A 23 -2.39 -10.15 12.57
C GLU A 23 -2.59 -9.78 11.09
N ILE A 24 -1.70 -8.96 10.52
CA ILE A 24 -1.67 -8.55 9.12
C ILE A 24 -0.21 -8.46 8.69
N ILE A 25 0.09 -8.89 7.48
CA ILE A 25 1.42 -8.71 6.87
C ILE A 25 1.33 -7.68 5.74
N GLN A 26 2.25 -6.72 5.73
CA GLN A 26 2.39 -5.80 4.60
C GLN A 26 3.71 -6.02 3.88
N ILE A 27 3.63 -6.29 2.56
CA ILE A 27 4.78 -6.45 1.68
C ILE A 27 5.05 -5.12 0.99
N PHE A 28 6.21 -4.52 1.28
CA PHE A 28 6.65 -3.29 0.67
C PHE A 28 7.60 -3.59 -0.49
N ASP A 29 7.21 -3.17 -1.70
CA ASP A 29 8.08 -3.14 -2.87
C ASP A 29 8.24 -1.70 -3.36
N SER A 30 9.04 -0.94 -2.63
CA SER A 30 9.22 0.51 -2.82
C SER A 30 9.92 0.87 -4.14
N TRP A 31 10.47 -0.11 -4.85
CA TRP A 31 11.26 0.07 -6.05
C TRP A 31 10.65 -0.60 -7.30
N ALA A 32 9.46 -1.20 -7.17
CA ALA A 32 8.79 -1.94 -8.23
C ALA A 32 8.68 -1.14 -9.54
N GLY A 33 8.30 0.12 -9.45
CA GLY A 33 8.11 1.01 -10.61
C GLY A 33 9.38 1.46 -11.32
N LEU A 34 10.59 1.11 -10.80
CA LEU A 34 11.85 1.43 -11.47
C LEU A 34 12.22 0.41 -12.55
N LEU A 35 11.53 -0.74 -12.60
CA LEU A 35 11.81 -1.78 -13.57
C LEU A 35 11.05 -1.54 -14.88
N ASP A 36 11.67 -1.93 -15.98
CA ASP A 36 10.99 -2.03 -17.27
C ASP A 36 9.87 -3.06 -17.21
N SER A 37 8.82 -2.85 -17.99
CA SER A 37 7.65 -3.75 -18.04
C SER A 37 7.99 -5.20 -18.36
N LYS A 38 9.04 -5.46 -19.15
CA LYS A 38 9.54 -6.81 -19.48
C LYS A 38 10.14 -7.57 -18.30
N ASP A 39 10.56 -6.85 -17.27
CA ASP A 39 11.24 -7.40 -16.10
C ASP A 39 10.30 -7.57 -14.89
N LEU A 40 9.09 -6.97 -14.93
CA LEU A 40 8.13 -7.01 -13.84
C LEU A 40 7.71 -8.44 -13.47
N ASP A 41 7.43 -9.30 -14.46
CA ASP A 41 7.02 -10.69 -14.19
C ASP A 41 8.10 -11.44 -13.38
N LYS A 42 9.36 -11.27 -13.77
CA LYS A 42 10.47 -12.00 -13.17
C LYS A 42 10.88 -11.49 -11.79
N TYR A 43 10.87 -10.18 -11.60
CA TYR A 43 11.47 -9.57 -10.41
C TYR A 43 10.44 -9.03 -9.41
N ILE A 44 9.19 -8.80 -9.84
CA ILE A 44 8.11 -8.27 -9.01
C ILE A 44 6.98 -9.30 -8.86
N TYR A 45 6.31 -9.66 -9.97
CA TYR A 45 5.07 -10.45 -9.87
C TYR A 45 5.33 -11.86 -9.32
N ASN A 46 6.23 -12.63 -9.92
CA ASN A 46 6.47 -14.00 -9.47
C ASN A 46 6.97 -14.09 -8.02
N PRO A 47 7.97 -13.29 -7.56
CA PRO A 47 8.41 -13.33 -6.17
C PRO A 47 7.31 -12.89 -5.20
N THR A 48 6.58 -11.81 -5.51
CA THR A 48 5.53 -11.30 -4.63
C THR A 48 4.37 -12.27 -4.53
N PHE A 49 3.93 -12.86 -5.66
CA PHE A 49 2.91 -13.91 -5.68
C PHE A 49 3.28 -15.06 -4.74
N SER A 50 4.52 -15.55 -4.82
CA SER A 50 5.00 -16.62 -3.95
C SER A 50 4.98 -16.27 -2.46
N LEU A 51 5.24 -15.01 -2.10
CA LEU A 51 5.15 -14.52 -0.72
C LEU A 51 3.70 -14.40 -0.25
N VAL A 52 2.81 -13.87 -1.10
CA VAL A 52 1.39 -13.72 -0.82
C VAL A 52 0.74 -15.10 -0.60
N GLU A 53 0.95 -16.03 -1.52
CA GLU A 53 0.44 -17.40 -1.38
C GLU A 53 0.94 -18.08 -0.10
N PHE A 54 2.23 -17.94 0.19
CA PHE A 54 2.79 -18.47 1.44
C PHE A 54 2.12 -17.86 2.68
N THR A 55 1.93 -16.53 2.68
CA THR A 55 1.31 -15.83 3.84
C THR A 55 -0.13 -16.27 4.03
N LYS A 56 -0.89 -16.43 2.95
CA LYS A 56 -2.27 -16.94 3.01
C LYS A 56 -2.37 -18.34 3.61
N THR A 57 -1.36 -19.19 3.46
CA THR A 57 -1.34 -20.51 4.14
C THR A 57 -1.25 -20.41 5.66
N LEU A 58 -0.95 -19.22 6.19
CA LEU A 58 -0.86 -18.94 7.62
C LEU A 58 -2.10 -18.21 8.19
N ASP A 59 -3.18 -18.14 7.41
CA ASP A 59 -4.46 -17.50 7.76
C ASP A 59 -4.34 -16.02 8.19
N VAL A 60 -3.41 -15.28 7.58
CA VAL A 60 -3.17 -13.86 7.87
C VAL A 60 -3.35 -13.03 6.59
N PRO A 61 -4.15 -11.94 6.63
CA PRO A 61 -4.34 -11.03 5.49
C PRO A 61 -3.05 -10.38 5.02
N VAL A 62 -2.95 -10.12 3.71
CA VAL A 62 -1.76 -9.54 3.09
C VAL A 62 -2.09 -8.22 2.40
N ILE A 63 -1.37 -7.17 2.78
CA ILE A 63 -1.35 -5.89 2.08
C ILE A 63 -0.12 -5.86 1.18
N CYS A 64 -0.27 -5.47 -0.09
CA CYS A 64 0.86 -5.25 -0.99
C CYS A 64 1.00 -3.78 -1.36
N PHE A 65 2.24 -3.27 -1.34
CA PHE A 65 2.59 -1.90 -1.76
C PHE A 65 3.63 -1.94 -2.89
N PRO A 66 3.20 -2.11 -4.16
CA PRO A 66 4.10 -2.06 -5.32
C PRO A 66 4.23 -0.61 -5.81
N ARG A 67 5.07 0.18 -5.15
CA ARG A 67 5.21 1.60 -5.46
C ARG A 67 5.68 1.85 -6.91
N GLY A 68 5.01 2.78 -7.59
CA GLY A 68 5.39 3.27 -8.91
C GLY A 68 5.00 2.36 -10.08
N ILE A 69 4.28 1.25 -9.84
CA ILE A 69 3.71 0.49 -10.96
C ILE A 69 2.55 1.28 -11.59
N LYS A 70 2.36 1.09 -12.90
CA LYS A 70 1.33 1.82 -13.64
C LYS A 70 -0.01 1.09 -13.71
N ASP A 71 0.01 -0.23 -13.67
CA ASP A 71 -1.18 -1.08 -13.84
C ASP A 71 -1.47 -1.85 -12.55
N TYR A 72 -2.15 -1.18 -11.63
CA TYR A 72 -2.60 -1.76 -10.36
C TYR A 72 -3.64 -2.88 -10.56
N LYS A 73 -4.47 -2.76 -11.61
CA LYS A 73 -5.45 -3.80 -11.91
C LYS A 73 -4.77 -5.11 -12.29
N LYS A 74 -3.84 -5.06 -13.25
CA LYS A 74 -3.04 -6.22 -13.63
C LYS A 74 -2.28 -6.82 -12.45
N TYR A 75 -1.70 -5.97 -11.60
CA TYR A 75 -1.02 -6.41 -10.40
C TYR A 75 -1.95 -7.19 -9.47
N CYS A 76 -3.13 -6.65 -9.15
CA CYS A 76 -4.11 -7.32 -8.30
C CYS A 76 -4.63 -8.62 -8.91
N ASP A 77 -4.86 -8.65 -10.23
CA ASP A 77 -5.31 -9.85 -10.93
C ASP A 77 -4.28 -11.01 -10.85
N ILE A 78 -2.97 -10.67 -10.87
CA ILE A 78 -1.89 -11.66 -10.80
C ILE A 78 -1.56 -12.05 -9.34
N ILE A 79 -1.38 -11.05 -8.47
CA ILE A 79 -0.86 -11.26 -7.10
C ILE A 79 -1.96 -11.67 -6.13
N GLN A 80 -3.20 -11.21 -6.36
CA GLN A 80 -4.36 -11.47 -5.53
C GLN A 80 -4.14 -11.13 -4.04
N PRO A 81 -3.65 -9.93 -3.69
CA PRO A 81 -3.54 -9.52 -2.30
C PRO A 81 -4.92 -9.32 -1.69
N ASP A 82 -5.02 -9.35 -0.36
CA ASP A 82 -6.28 -9.02 0.35
C ASP A 82 -6.54 -7.52 0.38
N VAL A 83 -5.49 -6.71 0.40
CA VAL A 83 -5.53 -5.24 0.33
C VAL A 83 -4.43 -4.75 -0.59
N ILE A 84 -4.73 -3.77 -1.43
CA ILE A 84 -3.72 -3.06 -2.22
C ILE A 84 -3.42 -1.69 -1.63
N CYS A 85 -2.16 -1.42 -1.33
CA CYS A 85 -1.70 -0.08 -0.96
C CYS A 85 -1.22 0.66 -2.21
N ILE A 86 -1.75 1.86 -2.44
CA ILE A 86 -1.43 2.70 -3.60
C ILE A 86 -0.51 3.86 -3.22
N ASP A 87 0.35 4.27 -4.13
CA ASP A 87 1.16 5.47 -3.98
C ASP A 87 0.37 6.74 -4.36
N TYR A 88 0.98 7.91 -4.15
CA TYR A 88 0.34 9.20 -4.37
C TYR A 88 0.40 9.71 -5.81
N GLU A 89 1.03 8.97 -6.72
CA GLU A 89 1.13 9.35 -8.14
C GLU A 89 -0.06 8.84 -8.95
N ILE A 90 -0.90 8.00 -8.35
CA ILE A 90 -2.06 7.38 -8.98
C ILE A 90 -3.34 8.18 -8.68
N ASP A 91 -4.21 8.30 -9.68
CA ASP A 91 -5.54 8.90 -9.48
C ASP A 91 -6.44 7.96 -8.64
N PRO A 92 -6.81 8.35 -7.40
CA PRO A 92 -7.65 7.51 -6.54
C PRO A 92 -9.05 7.27 -7.14
N ALA A 93 -9.59 8.19 -7.94
CA ALA A 93 -10.90 8.00 -8.59
C ALA A 93 -10.88 6.91 -9.65
N GLN A 94 -9.73 6.70 -10.32
CA GLN A 94 -9.57 5.58 -11.25
C GLN A 94 -9.43 4.26 -10.50
N ILE A 95 -8.69 4.25 -9.39
CA ILE A 95 -8.52 3.05 -8.55
C ILE A 95 -9.87 2.50 -8.09
N VAL A 96 -10.77 3.34 -7.58
CA VAL A 96 -12.12 2.91 -7.13
C VAL A 96 -12.91 2.22 -8.25
N LYS A 97 -12.73 2.63 -9.51
CA LYS A 97 -13.40 1.99 -10.65
C LYS A 97 -12.82 0.63 -11.00
N ASP A 98 -11.50 0.53 -10.97
CA ASP A 98 -10.76 -0.63 -11.51
C ASP A 98 -10.52 -1.72 -10.47
N ILE A 99 -10.38 -1.36 -9.20
CA ILE A 99 -10.03 -2.26 -8.10
C ILE A 99 -11.29 -2.58 -7.28
N LYS A 100 -11.47 -3.84 -6.91
CA LYS A 100 -12.63 -4.32 -6.12
C LYS A 100 -12.26 -4.77 -4.71
N ILE A 101 -11.00 -5.02 -4.46
CA ILE A 101 -10.49 -5.34 -3.12
C ILE A 101 -10.28 -4.04 -2.31
N PRO A 102 -10.20 -4.12 -0.98
CA PRO A 102 -9.87 -2.97 -0.14
C PRO A 102 -8.60 -2.25 -0.60
N VAL A 103 -8.63 -0.92 -0.52
CA VAL A 103 -7.51 -0.05 -0.90
C VAL A 103 -6.95 0.65 0.33
N GLN A 104 -5.62 0.80 0.39
CA GLN A 104 -4.93 1.58 1.41
C GLN A 104 -4.12 2.71 0.77
N GLY A 105 -4.01 3.87 1.44
CA GLY A 105 -3.02 4.88 1.08
C GLY A 105 -3.45 5.86 0.00
N GLY A 106 -2.49 6.36 -0.76
CA GLY A 106 -2.69 7.24 -1.91
C GLY A 106 -2.50 8.73 -1.63
N MET A 107 -2.74 9.23 -0.41
CA MET A 107 -2.61 10.67 -0.16
C MET A 107 -1.14 11.11 -0.15
N ASN A 108 -0.85 12.19 -0.90
CA ASN A 108 0.53 12.70 -1.00
C ASN A 108 1.02 13.23 0.37
N PRO A 109 2.13 12.71 0.92
CA PRO A 109 2.65 13.18 2.21
C PRO A 109 3.10 14.65 2.20
N GLN A 110 3.41 15.24 1.05
CA GLN A 110 3.75 16.67 0.93
C GLN A 110 2.63 17.60 1.40
N ILE A 111 1.39 17.15 1.40
CA ILE A 111 0.25 17.92 1.91
C ILE A 111 0.41 18.31 3.39
N LEU A 112 1.15 17.51 4.16
CA LEU A 112 1.46 17.77 5.56
C LEU A 112 2.42 18.95 5.78
N LEU A 113 3.09 19.40 4.71
CA LEU A 113 3.94 20.59 4.72
C LEU A 113 3.17 21.87 4.37
N THR A 114 1.89 21.77 4.06
CA THR A 114 1.02 22.90 3.76
C THR A 114 0.28 23.40 5.02
N ASP A 115 -0.73 24.24 4.86
CA ASP A 115 -1.58 24.68 5.95
C ASP A 115 -2.71 23.67 6.27
N LYS A 116 -3.37 23.90 7.40
CA LYS A 116 -4.46 23.04 7.90
C LYS A 116 -5.67 23.00 6.97
N GLU A 117 -5.94 24.08 6.22
CA GLU A 117 -7.08 24.16 5.31
C GLU A 117 -6.88 23.26 4.10
N ASN A 118 -5.70 23.34 3.48
CA ASN A 118 -5.32 22.49 2.36
C ASN A 118 -5.26 21.02 2.78
N LEU A 119 -4.68 20.71 3.95
CA LEU A 119 -4.66 19.35 4.49
C LEU A 119 -6.07 18.80 4.68
N LYS A 120 -6.97 19.59 5.29
CA LYS A 120 -8.37 19.19 5.52
C LYS A 120 -9.12 18.94 4.21
N LYS A 121 -8.93 19.82 3.22
CA LYS A 121 -9.56 19.70 1.90
C LYS A 121 -9.12 18.41 1.21
N GLU A 122 -7.82 18.13 1.22
CA GLU A 122 -7.28 16.93 0.56
C GLU A 122 -7.68 15.64 1.29
N ALA A 123 -7.62 15.61 2.62
CA ALA A 123 -8.08 14.47 3.40
C ALA A 123 -9.56 14.15 3.12
N LYS A 124 -10.43 15.17 3.13
CA LYS A 124 -11.85 14.99 2.78
C LYS A 124 -12.03 14.49 1.35
N ARG A 125 -11.26 14.99 0.38
CA ARG A 125 -11.31 14.52 -1.00
C ARG A 125 -11.07 13.00 -1.10
N TYR A 126 -10.08 12.47 -0.37
CA TYR A 126 -9.83 11.03 -0.33
C TYR A 126 -10.97 10.27 0.34
N LEU A 127 -11.45 10.75 1.49
CA LEU A 127 -12.56 10.13 2.20
C LEU A 127 -13.84 10.09 1.33
N ASP A 128 -14.16 11.19 0.62
CA ASP A 128 -15.31 11.27 -0.28
C ASP A 128 -15.18 10.31 -1.48
N ILE A 129 -13.97 10.19 -2.08
CA ILE A 129 -13.73 9.28 -3.21
C ILE A 129 -13.94 7.83 -2.78
N PHE A 130 -13.47 7.45 -1.59
CA PHE A 130 -13.53 6.07 -1.11
C PHE A 130 -14.72 5.76 -0.21
N LYS A 131 -15.69 6.68 -0.04
CA LYS A 131 -16.81 6.53 0.91
C LYS A 131 -17.62 5.23 0.72
N ASP A 132 -17.77 4.76 -0.52
CA ASP A 132 -18.52 3.56 -0.89
C ASP A 132 -17.59 2.38 -1.25
N HIS A 133 -16.30 2.50 -0.94
CA HIS A 133 -15.28 1.49 -1.23
C HIS A 133 -14.51 1.14 0.06
N PRO A 134 -14.23 -0.14 0.35
CA PRO A 134 -13.43 -0.49 1.52
C PRO A 134 -12.05 0.19 1.48
N TYR A 135 -11.79 1.05 2.46
CA TYR A 135 -10.61 1.92 2.45
C TYR A 135 -9.92 2.02 3.80
N ILE A 136 -8.62 1.85 3.82
CA ILE A 136 -7.75 2.12 4.95
C ILE A 136 -7.06 3.45 4.68
N PHE A 137 -7.48 4.52 5.37
CA PHE A 137 -6.88 5.83 5.20
C PHE A 137 -5.40 5.81 5.58
N ASN A 138 -4.54 6.18 4.65
CA ASN A 138 -3.11 6.29 4.85
C ASN A 138 -2.50 7.24 3.82
N LEU A 139 -1.25 7.65 4.05
CA LEU A 139 -0.44 8.35 3.05
C LEU A 139 0.03 7.36 1.97
N GLY A 140 0.28 7.86 0.77
CA GLY A 140 0.82 7.09 -0.35
C GLY A 140 2.34 6.86 -0.28
N HIS A 141 3.00 7.36 0.77
CA HIS A 141 4.41 7.10 1.11
C HIS A 141 4.71 7.55 2.54
N GLY A 142 5.94 7.31 3.00
CA GLY A 142 6.42 7.76 4.31
C GLY A 142 6.32 9.27 4.51
N VAL A 143 6.17 9.67 5.77
CA VAL A 143 6.16 11.07 6.19
C VAL A 143 7.53 11.71 5.93
N LEU A 144 7.54 12.95 5.45
CA LEU A 144 8.77 13.68 5.20
C LEU A 144 9.43 14.14 6.53
N PRO A 145 10.76 14.21 6.59
CA PRO A 145 11.46 14.60 7.83
C PRO A 145 11.05 15.98 8.37
N GLU A 146 10.66 16.89 7.48
CA GLU A 146 10.26 18.27 7.81
C GLU A 146 8.81 18.37 8.32
N THR A 147 8.06 17.25 8.32
CA THR A 147 6.66 17.26 8.72
C THR A 147 6.50 17.59 10.21
N ASN A 148 5.72 18.64 10.50
CA ASN A 148 5.38 18.97 11.88
C ASN A 148 4.42 17.90 12.45
N PRO A 149 4.74 17.25 13.59
CA PRO A 149 3.88 16.25 14.23
C PRO A 149 2.44 16.71 14.45
N SER A 150 2.23 18.01 14.75
CA SER A 150 0.88 18.57 14.94
C SER A 150 -0.01 18.49 13.69
N MET A 151 0.59 18.43 12.50
CA MET A 151 -0.16 18.24 11.25
C MET A 151 -0.65 16.79 11.11
N MET A 152 0.15 15.82 11.58
CA MET A 152 -0.29 14.42 11.66
C MET A 152 -1.43 14.25 12.68
N GLU A 153 -1.32 14.86 13.85
CA GLU A 153 -2.40 14.85 14.85
C GLU A 153 -3.69 15.44 14.29
N TYR A 154 -3.56 16.56 13.57
CA TYR A 154 -4.71 17.21 12.93
C TYR A 154 -5.32 16.34 11.81
N LEU A 155 -4.49 15.67 11.00
CA LEU A 155 -4.96 14.72 9.99
C LEU A 155 -5.74 13.56 10.62
N VAL A 156 -5.20 12.94 11.67
CA VAL A 156 -5.87 11.85 12.40
C VAL A 156 -7.23 12.30 12.93
N LYS A 157 -7.31 13.54 13.47
CA LYS A 157 -8.58 14.11 13.93
C LYS A 157 -9.59 14.24 12.79
N ILE A 158 -9.19 14.80 11.62
CA ILE A 158 -10.09 14.94 10.46
C ILE A 158 -10.66 13.59 10.05
N VAL A 159 -9.82 12.55 10.00
CA VAL A 159 -10.23 11.20 9.56
C VAL A 159 -11.18 10.56 10.56
N LYS A 160 -10.97 10.78 11.87
CA LYS A 160 -11.84 10.23 12.92
C LYS A 160 -13.18 10.94 13.04
N ASP A 161 -13.24 12.22 12.66
CA ASP A 161 -14.43 13.05 12.74
C ASP A 161 -15.30 12.99 11.46
N TYR A 162 -14.82 12.25 10.41
CA TYR A 162 -15.53 12.04 9.16
C TYR A 162 -16.53 10.88 9.31
#